data_6c1af3fdc7fb87d382ab4da0cbfcb794
#
_entry.id   6c1af3fdc7fb87d382ab4da0cbfcb794
#
_cell.length_a   1.000
_cell.length_b   1.000
_cell.length_c   1.000
_cell.angle_alpha   90.00
_cell.angle_beta   90.00
_cell.angle_gamma   90.00
#
_symmetry.space_group_name_H-M   'P 1'
#
loop_
_entity.id
_entity.type
_entity.pdbx_description
1 polymer ?
#
loop_
_entity_poly.entity_id
_entity_poly.type
_entity_poly.pdbx_seq_one_letter_code
_entity_poly.pdbx_strand_id
1 'polypeptide(L)'
;MSRPRLLVVDDHAMLRAALVDLLVQAGFEVAGEAADGADAVALAKELAPDVVLMDLRMPVLGGLDATRLIKDACPDIQVVLLTAFESPALQQQAEEAGCFAYLVKGCPPGDLRLALHEAMAWRRSLRPPAGSASVEA
;
A
#
# COMPACT_ATOMS: atom_id res chain seq x y z
N MET A 1 -12.73 -3.10 -17.19
CA MET A 1 -11.80 -3.37 -16.11
C MET A 1 -11.81 -2.24 -15.11
N SER A 2 -11.81 -2.57 -13.86
CA SER A 2 -11.81 -1.53 -12.83
C SER A 2 -10.41 -0.94 -12.69
N ARG A 3 -10.39 0.31 -12.26
CA ARG A 3 -9.12 0.97 -11.91
C ARG A 3 -8.53 0.32 -10.68
N PRO A 4 -7.20 0.33 -10.56
CA PRO A 4 -6.57 -0.05 -9.30
C PRO A 4 -7.08 0.82 -8.16
N ARG A 5 -7.46 0.17 -7.06
CA ARG A 5 -8.00 0.88 -5.89
C ARG A 5 -6.94 0.98 -4.84
N LEU A 6 -6.72 2.19 -4.36
CA LEU A 6 -5.66 2.48 -3.40
C LEU A 6 -6.25 3.00 -2.09
N LEU A 7 -5.60 2.62 -0.99
CA LEU A 7 -5.77 3.28 0.30
C LEU A 7 -4.49 4.09 0.54
N VAL A 8 -4.63 5.39 0.76
CA VAL A 8 -3.49 6.29 0.97
C VAL A 8 -3.42 6.66 2.44
N VAL A 9 -2.28 6.39 3.07
CA VAL A 9 -2.10 6.56 4.51
C VAL A 9 -0.89 7.45 4.78
N ASP A 10 -1.12 8.61 5.36
CA ASP A 10 -0.08 9.56 5.72
C ASP A 10 -0.66 10.50 6.77
N ASP A 11 0.09 10.77 7.84
CA ASP A 11 -0.40 11.64 8.91
C ASP A 11 -0.31 13.13 8.57
N HIS A 12 0.41 13.49 7.50
CA HIS A 12 0.49 14.88 7.03
C HIS A 12 -0.63 15.14 6.03
N ALA A 13 -1.65 15.86 6.47
CA ALA A 13 -2.85 16.08 5.66
C ALA A 13 -2.54 16.74 4.31
N MET A 14 -1.65 17.73 4.29
CA MET A 14 -1.32 18.42 3.03
C MET A 14 -0.55 17.51 2.06
N LEU A 15 0.39 16.75 2.57
CA LEU A 15 1.14 15.81 1.73
C LEU A 15 0.21 14.71 1.21
N ARG A 16 -0.68 14.22 2.08
CA ARG A 16 -1.65 13.22 1.67
C ARG A 16 -2.55 13.73 0.55
N ALA A 17 -3.05 14.97 0.69
CA ALA A 17 -3.90 15.56 -0.34
C ALA A 17 -3.17 15.69 -1.68
N ALA A 18 -1.92 16.14 -1.65
CA ALA A 18 -1.12 16.27 -2.88
C ALA A 18 -0.87 14.91 -3.52
N LEU A 19 -0.61 13.90 -2.71
CA LEU A 19 -0.37 12.56 -3.19
C LEU A 19 -1.64 11.96 -3.81
N VAL A 20 -2.79 12.18 -3.16
CA VAL A 20 -4.07 11.72 -3.71
C VAL A 20 -4.32 12.36 -5.09
N ASP A 21 -4.10 13.67 -5.21
CA ASP A 21 -4.29 14.35 -6.49
C ASP A 21 -3.40 13.75 -7.58
N LEU A 22 -2.14 13.51 -7.26
CA LEU A 22 -1.19 12.91 -8.19
C LEU A 22 -1.67 11.53 -8.66
N LEU A 23 -2.14 10.73 -7.72
CA LEU A 23 -2.55 9.36 -8.02
C LEU A 23 -3.85 9.32 -8.82
N VAL A 24 -4.79 10.19 -8.51
CA VAL A 24 -6.03 10.28 -9.28
C VAL A 24 -5.73 10.69 -10.71
N GLN A 25 -4.84 11.67 -10.89
CA GLN A 25 -4.46 12.11 -12.24
C GLN A 25 -3.73 11.00 -13.01
N ALA A 26 -3.05 10.11 -12.30
CA ALA A 26 -2.35 8.99 -12.92
C ALA A 26 -3.27 7.81 -13.23
N GLY A 27 -4.58 7.92 -12.95
CA GLY A 27 -5.55 6.89 -13.32
C GLY A 27 -5.91 5.92 -12.21
N PHE A 28 -5.39 6.11 -11.00
CA PHE A 28 -5.76 5.26 -9.86
C PHE A 28 -7.07 5.75 -9.23
N GLU A 29 -7.78 4.82 -8.63
CA GLU A 29 -8.94 5.17 -7.80
C GLU A 29 -8.48 5.17 -6.35
N VAL A 30 -8.64 6.29 -5.65
CA VAL A 30 -8.34 6.37 -4.22
C VAL A 30 -9.62 5.99 -3.48
N ALA A 31 -9.62 4.78 -2.93
CA ALA A 31 -10.79 4.23 -2.25
C ALA A 31 -10.96 4.81 -0.85
N GLY A 32 -9.87 5.30 -0.26
CA GLY A 32 -9.94 5.89 1.07
C GLY A 32 -8.61 6.51 1.48
N GLU A 33 -8.65 7.22 2.59
CA GLU A 33 -7.49 7.87 3.18
C GLU A 33 -7.47 7.59 4.68
N ALA A 34 -6.28 7.48 5.24
CA ALA A 34 -6.11 7.33 6.68
C ALA A 34 -4.94 8.19 7.15
N ALA A 35 -5.00 8.60 8.41
CA ALA A 35 -3.97 9.45 9.00
C ALA A 35 -3.07 8.70 9.98
N ASP A 36 -3.36 7.45 10.29
CA ASP A 36 -2.53 6.62 11.16
C ASP A 36 -2.68 5.15 10.81
N GLY A 37 -1.84 4.33 11.43
CA GLY A 37 -1.81 2.91 11.14
C GLY A 37 -3.03 2.15 11.61
N ALA A 38 -3.66 2.57 12.70
CA ALA A 38 -4.85 1.89 13.20
C ALA A 38 -6.02 2.06 12.23
N ASP A 39 -6.23 3.28 11.75
CA ASP A 39 -7.25 3.54 10.73
C ASP A 39 -6.92 2.82 9.44
N ALA A 40 -5.63 2.74 9.08
CA ALA A 40 -5.22 2.01 7.88
C ALA A 40 -5.62 0.54 7.94
N VAL A 41 -5.41 -0.10 9.08
CA VAL A 41 -5.78 -1.51 9.25
C VAL A 41 -7.30 -1.68 9.13
N ALA A 42 -8.06 -0.80 9.82
CA ALA A 42 -9.52 -0.87 9.77
C ALA A 42 -10.06 -0.66 8.37
N LEU A 43 -9.55 0.35 7.66
CA LEU A 43 -10.00 0.67 6.31
C LEU A 43 -9.57 -0.39 5.30
N ALA A 44 -8.39 -0.99 5.48
CA ALA A 44 -7.96 -2.07 4.60
C ALA A 44 -8.94 -3.23 4.65
N LYS A 45 -9.41 -3.58 5.84
CA LYS A 45 -10.40 -4.64 5.99
C LYS A 45 -11.75 -4.25 5.40
N GLU A 46 -12.15 -3.00 5.62
CA GLU A 46 -13.47 -2.54 5.19
C GLU A 46 -13.53 -2.32 3.68
N LEU A 47 -12.54 -1.66 3.11
CA LEU A 47 -12.56 -1.23 1.71
C LEU A 47 -11.97 -2.26 0.77
N ALA A 48 -11.16 -3.17 1.27
CA ALA A 48 -10.46 -4.18 0.49
C ALA A 48 -9.75 -3.57 -0.74
N PRO A 49 -8.86 -2.59 -0.55
CA PRO A 49 -8.14 -1.99 -1.68
C PRO A 49 -7.20 -3.00 -2.29
N ASP A 50 -6.75 -2.71 -3.49
CA ASP A 50 -5.74 -3.54 -4.14
C ASP A 50 -4.37 -3.31 -3.51
N VAL A 51 -4.05 -2.06 -3.21
CA VAL A 51 -2.76 -1.67 -2.68
C VAL A 51 -2.96 -0.60 -1.60
N VAL A 52 -2.19 -0.70 -0.53
CA VAL A 52 -2.10 0.34 0.50
C VAL A 52 -0.77 1.06 0.30
N LEU A 53 -0.83 2.36 0.07
CA LEU A 53 0.34 3.22 0.02
C LEU A 53 0.45 3.92 1.36
N MET A 54 1.48 3.65 2.13
CA MET A 54 1.52 4.00 3.53
C MET A 54 2.85 4.58 3.96
N ASP A 55 2.80 5.67 4.71
CA ASP A 55 3.97 6.25 5.36
C ASP A 55 4.47 5.28 6.45
N LEU A 56 5.78 5.22 6.61
CA LEU A 56 6.39 4.36 7.60
C LEU A 56 6.20 4.89 9.02
N ARG A 57 6.33 6.20 9.22
CA ARG A 57 6.27 6.82 10.55
C ARG A 57 4.96 7.57 10.73
N MET A 58 4.15 7.07 11.65
CA MET A 58 2.85 7.66 11.94
C MET A 58 2.54 7.49 13.42
N PRO A 59 1.66 8.36 13.96
CA PRO A 59 1.23 8.20 15.35
C PRO A 59 0.31 6.99 15.51
N VAL A 60 0.05 6.60 16.74
CA VAL A 60 -0.84 5.53 17.16
C VAL A 60 -0.28 4.15 16.79
N LEU A 61 -0.15 3.89 15.49
CA LEU A 61 0.40 2.63 15.00
C LEU A 61 1.25 2.96 13.76
N GLY A 62 2.51 2.61 13.80
CA GLY A 62 3.42 2.89 12.69
C GLY A 62 3.18 1.98 11.49
N GLY A 63 3.80 2.35 10.36
CA GLY A 63 3.62 1.65 9.11
C GLY A 63 4.09 0.21 9.12
N LEU A 64 5.15 -0.12 9.86
CA LEU A 64 5.64 -1.50 9.93
C LEU A 64 4.62 -2.40 10.61
N ASP A 65 4.13 -1.98 11.78
CA ASP A 65 3.15 -2.78 12.51
C ASP A 65 1.83 -2.85 11.76
N ALA A 66 1.41 -1.75 11.15
CA ALA A 66 0.21 -1.75 10.32
C ALA A 66 0.35 -2.71 9.15
N THR A 67 1.52 -2.74 8.51
CA THR A 67 1.78 -3.68 7.42
C THR A 67 1.61 -5.12 7.87
N ARG A 68 2.19 -5.48 9.02
CA ARG A 68 2.07 -6.83 9.57
C ARG A 68 0.62 -7.21 9.79
N LEU A 69 -0.16 -6.29 10.39
CA LEU A 69 -1.56 -6.55 10.68
C LEU A 69 -2.40 -6.66 9.41
N ILE A 70 -2.14 -5.81 8.42
CA ILE A 70 -2.84 -5.88 7.14
C ILE A 70 -2.52 -7.19 6.43
N LYS A 71 -1.26 -7.56 6.38
CA LYS A 71 -0.86 -8.81 5.69
C LYS A 71 -1.41 -10.04 6.39
N ASP A 72 -1.51 -10.01 7.72
CA ASP A 72 -2.10 -11.12 8.46
C ASP A 72 -3.60 -11.25 8.18
N ALA A 73 -4.30 -10.13 8.13
CA ALA A 73 -5.75 -10.13 7.94
C ALA A 73 -6.15 -10.26 6.48
N CYS A 74 -5.37 -9.67 5.58
CA CYS A 74 -5.70 -9.59 4.16
C CYS A 74 -4.44 -9.88 3.34
N PRO A 75 -4.02 -11.15 3.23
CA PRO A 75 -2.72 -11.48 2.63
C PRO A 75 -2.59 -11.07 1.16
N ASP A 76 -3.68 -10.93 0.43
CA ASP A 76 -3.63 -10.55 -0.98
C ASP A 76 -3.57 -9.04 -1.21
N ILE A 77 -3.79 -8.22 -0.19
CA ILE A 77 -3.58 -6.78 -0.31
C ILE A 77 -2.08 -6.52 -0.26
N GLN A 78 -1.59 -5.75 -1.22
CA GLN A 78 -0.16 -5.40 -1.24
C GLN A 78 0.05 -4.06 -0.54
N VAL A 79 1.18 -3.93 0.13
CA VAL A 79 1.53 -2.70 0.85
C VAL A 79 2.79 -2.13 0.24
N VAL A 80 2.74 -0.87 -0.17
CA VAL A 80 3.90 -0.10 -0.60
C VAL A 80 4.18 0.94 0.47
N LEU A 81 5.36 0.87 1.06
CA LEU A 81 5.76 1.80 2.11
C LEU A 81 6.54 2.96 1.52
N LEU A 82 6.25 4.15 2.02
CA LEU A 82 6.88 5.38 1.57
C LEU A 82 7.48 6.06 2.80
N THR A 83 8.78 6.34 2.77
CA THR A 83 9.47 6.86 3.93
C THR A 83 10.33 8.07 3.59
N ALA A 84 10.52 8.95 4.57
CA ALA A 84 11.41 10.09 4.43
C ALA A 84 12.89 9.69 4.52
N PHE A 85 13.18 8.51 5.04
CA PHE A 85 14.57 8.08 5.27
C PHE A 85 14.86 6.76 4.61
N GLU A 86 15.97 6.69 3.93
CA GLU A 86 16.49 5.43 3.42
C GLU A 86 17.41 4.83 4.48
N SER A 87 17.14 3.59 4.88
CA SER A 87 17.89 2.87 5.89
C SER A 87 17.85 1.38 5.56
N PRO A 88 19.02 0.72 5.43
CA PRO A 88 19.02 -0.72 5.19
C PRO A 88 18.30 -1.50 6.27
N ALA A 89 18.41 -1.07 7.53
CA ALA A 89 17.74 -1.76 8.63
C ALA A 89 16.22 -1.63 8.52
N LEU A 90 15.72 -0.43 8.20
CA LEU A 90 14.29 -0.22 8.03
C LEU A 90 13.77 -0.96 6.80
N GLN A 91 14.55 -0.98 5.73
CA GLN A 91 14.17 -1.70 4.52
C GLN A 91 14.03 -3.19 4.81
N GLN A 92 14.96 -3.75 5.57
CA GLN A 92 14.88 -5.16 5.95
C GLN A 92 13.66 -5.43 6.81
N GLN A 93 13.38 -4.57 7.78
CA GLN A 93 12.19 -4.70 8.63
C GLN A 93 10.91 -4.61 7.81
N ALA A 94 10.89 -3.73 6.81
CA ALA A 94 9.74 -3.58 5.93
C ALA A 94 9.49 -4.85 5.12
N GLU A 95 10.56 -5.45 4.61
CA GLU A 95 10.46 -6.71 3.87
C GLU A 95 9.96 -7.84 4.77
N GLU A 96 10.47 -7.90 6.00
CA GLU A 96 10.04 -8.91 6.96
C GLU A 96 8.58 -8.72 7.37
N ALA A 97 8.10 -7.47 7.37
CA ALA A 97 6.71 -7.18 7.66
C ALA A 97 5.78 -7.59 6.50
N GLY A 98 6.33 -7.85 5.34
CA GLY A 98 5.58 -8.33 4.19
C GLY A 98 5.22 -7.25 3.18
N CYS A 99 5.88 -6.08 3.19
CA CYS A 99 5.60 -5.06 2.19
C CYS A 99 6.05 -5.53 0.81
N PHE A 100 5.35 -5.05 -0.21
CA PHE A 100 5.71 -5.32 -1.60
C PHE A 100 6.90 -4.47 -2.04
N ALA A 101 6.88 -3.20 -1.67
CA ALA A 101 7.93 -2.27 -2.06
C ALA A 101 8.14 -1.23 -0.96
N TYR A 102 9.34 -0.68 -0.93
CA TYR A 102 9.78 0.31 0.03
C TYR A 102 10.42 1.44 -0.76
N LEU A 103 9.82 2.60 -0.75
CA LEU A 103 10.28 3.75 -1.53
C LEU A 103 10.59 4.92 -0.62
N VAL A 104 11.50 5.79 -1.08
CA VAL A 104 11.86 7.00 -0.36
C VAL A 104 11.02 8.15 -0.87
N LYS A 105 10.48 8.98 0.02
CA LYS A 105 9.74 10.18 -0.36
C LYS A 105 10.65 11.07 -1.18
N GLY A 106 10.10 11.63 -2.25
CA GLY A 106 10.88 12.42 -3.20
C GLY A 106 11.46 11.61 -4.34
N CYS A 107 11.25 10.31 -4.38
CA CYS A 107 11.63 9.52 -5.56
C CYS A 107 10.85 10.03 -6.78
N PRO A 108 11.37 9.80 -8.00
CA PRO A 108 10.66 10.23 -9.19
C PRO A 108 9.23 9.68 -9.22
N PRO A 109 8.23 10.48 -9.64
CA PRO A 109 6.84 10.00 -9.68
C PRO A 109 6.65 8.72 -10.49
N GLY A 110 7.48 8.51 -11.51
CA GLY A 110 7.42 7.28 -12.28
C GLY A 110 7.77 6.04 -11.48
N ASP A 111 8.69 6.16 -10.51
CA ASP A 111 9.06 5.03 -9.65
C ASP A 111 7.88 4.63 -8.78
N LEU A 112 7.16 5.60 -8.23
CA LEU A 112 5.98 5.33 -7.42
C LEU A 112 4.89 4.67 -8.25
N ARG A 113 4.60 5.21 -9.44
CA ARG A 113 3.58 4.65 -10.32
C ARG A 113 3.92 3.23 -10.73
N LEU A 114 5.19 2.98 -11.05
CA LEU A 114 5.62 1.64 -11.43
C LEU A 114 5.44 0.65 -10.28
N ALA A 115 5.85 1.03 -9.07
CA ALA A 115 5.70 0.16 -7.91
C ALA A 115 4.23 -0.18 -7.65
N LEU A 116 3.34 0.82 -7.78
CA LEU A 116 1.92 0.59 -7.57
C LEU A 116 1.33 -0.33 -8.63
N HIS A 117 1.71 -0.14 -9.90
CA HIS A 117 1.24 -1.03 -10.97
C HIS A 117 1.77 -2.45 -10.80
N GLU A 118 3.01 -2.59 -10.39
CA GLU A 118 3.59 -3.92 -10.15
C GLU A 118 2.91 -4.61 -8.97
N ALA A 119 2.63 -3.87 -7.89
CA ALA A 119 1.93 -4.42 -6.74
C ALA A 119 0.51 -4.85 -7.12
N MET A 120 -0.16 -4.05 -7.95
CA MET A 120 -1.48 -4.38 -8.45
C MET A 120 -1.48 -5.63 -9.30
N ALA A 121 -0.50 -5.74 -10.20
CA ALA A 121 -0.37 -6.91 -11.06
C ALA A 121 -0.09 -8.16 -10.23
N TRP A 122 0.77 -8.04 -9.22
CA TRP A 122 1.07 -9.13 -8.32
C TRP A 122 -0.17 -9.61 -7.57
N ARG A 123 -0.96 -8.67 -7.03
CA ARG A 123 -2.19 -8.99 -6.33
C ARG A 123 -3.17 -9.73 -7.23
N ARG A 124 -3.32 -9.28 -8.48
CA ARG A 124 -4.19 -9.94 -9.43
C ARG A 124 -3.73 -11.35 -9.77
N SER A 125 -2.41 -11.56 -9.82
CA SER A 125 -1.88 -12.89 -10.12
C SER A 125 -2.08 -13.87 -8.98
N LEU A 126 -2.22 -13.39 -7.75
CA LEU A 126 -2.50 -14.23 -6.59
C LEU A 126 -3.96 -14.66 -6.54
N ARG A 127 -4.84 -13.90 -7.19
CA ARG A 127 -6.26 -14.17 -7.18
C ARG A 127 -6.58 -15.15 -8.32
N PRO A 128 -7.09 -16.35 -8.02
CA PRO A 128 -7.42 -17.27 -9.09
C PRO A 128 -8.58 -16.74 -9.93
N PRO A 129 -8.62 -17.05 -11.21
CA PRO A 129 -9.77 -16.71 -12.03
C PRO A 129 -11.02 -17.40 -11.49
N ALA A 130 -12.16 -16.83 -11.80
CA ALA A 130 -13.43 -17.39 -11.38
C ALA A 130 -13.56 -18.84 -11.92
N GLY A 131 -13.93 -19.76 -11.05
CA GLY A 131 -14.04 -21.17 -11.39
C GLY A 131 -12.75 -21.93 -11.45
N SER A 132 -11.61 -21.29 -11.24
CA SER A 132 -10.33 -21.96 -11.21
C SER A 132 -10.12 -22.57 -9.84
N ALA A 133 -9.78 -23.78 -9.84
CA ALA A 133 -9.38 -24.36 -8.61
C ALA A 133 -7.99 -23.97 -8.36
N SER A 134 -7.71 -23.52 -7.58
CA SER A 134 -6.53 -23.16 -7.35
C SER A 134 -5.54 -24.05 -7.31
N VAL A 135 -5.11 -24.29 -7.58
CA VAL A 135 -4.40 -24.94 -7.64
C VAL A 135 -3.40 -24.92 -7.23
N GLU A 136 -2.93 -24.71 -6.72
CA GLU A 136 -2.12 -24.72 -6.29
C GLU A 136 -1.66 -24.42 -5.98
N ALA A 137 -1.41 -24.48 -5.70
CA ALA A 137 -0.82 -24.27 -5.22
C ALA A 137 0.09 -24.10 -5.05
#